data_cd92d1d5776d64dbcbf3ce6282ebaf5e
#
_entry.id   cd92d1d5776d64dbcbf3ce6282ebaf5e
#
_cell.length_a   1.000
_cell.length_b   1.000
_cell.length_c   1.000
_cell.angle_alpha   90.00
_cell.angle_beta   90.00
_cell.angle_gamma   90.00
#
_symmetry.space_group_name_H-M   'P 1'
#
loop_
_entity.id
_entity.type
_entity.pdbx_description
1 polymer ?
#
loop_
_entity_poly.entity_id
_entity_poly.type
_entity_poly.pdbx_seq_one_letter_code
_entity_poly.pdbx_strand_id
1 'polypeptide(L)'
;IIHEAGHEWFANNITYKDIADMWVHESFTTYSENLFLDYHYGNEAASDYVIGTRDGISNSSPMIGPYGVNKRGSDLYTKGANLLHTLRQIAKDDEIWRMILRGLNSEFYHQTVDTKQIEEFISSKIGFDLTTFFDQYLRDIRIPNLEYSISDGLLTYRWVDVIDNFTMPLEIEVLGENIWIYPTTKKKSIEINSDRIKIDRDYYVKSVKI
;
A
#
# COMPACT_ATOMS: atom_id res chain seq x y z
N ILE A 1 6.17 -17.89 13.63
CA ILE A 1 6.98 -18.78 12.76
C ILE A 1 7.03 -18.24 11.34
N ILE A 2 5.92 -17.95 10.67
CA ILE A 2 5.88 -17.47 9.27
C ILE A 2 6.64 -16.15 9.14
N HIS A 3 6.39 -15.20 10.04
CA HIS A 3 7.13 -13.94 10.12
C HIS A 3 8.64 -14.17 10.15
N GLU A 4 9.13 -14.93 11.12
CA GLU A 4 10.56 -15.20 11.26
C GLU A 4 11.18 -15.94 10.04
N ALA A 5 10.41 -16.82 9.41
CA ALA A 5 10.83 -17.45 8.17
C ALA A 5 10.92 -16.44 7.00
N GLY A 6 10.05 -15.44 6.97
CA GLY A 6 10.06 -14.36 5.97
C GLY A 6 11.34 -13.54 6.00
N HIS A 7 12.01 -13.44 7.15
CA HIS A 7 13.28 -12.75 7.27
C HIS A 7 14.43 -13.38 6.48
N GLU A 8 14.30 -14.63 6.01
CA GLU A 8 15.28 -15.21 5.09
C GLU A 8 15.33 -14.45 3.75
N TRP A 9 14.19 -13.91 3.30
CA TRP A 9 14.10 -13.14 2.06
C TRP A 9 14.24 -11.63 2.32
N PHE A 10 13.64 -11.11 3.41
CA PHE A 10 13.59 -9.68 3.75
C PHE A 10 14.26 -9.45 5.11
N ALA A 11 15.54 -9.56 5.15
CA ALA A 11 16.58 -9.25 6.09
C ALA A 11 17.87 -9.95 5.70
N ASN A 12 17.87 -11.31 5.62
CA ASN A 12 19.09 -12.08 5.33
C ASN A 12 19.50 -11.96 3.85
N ASN A 13 18.53 -11.96 2.92
CA ASN A 13 18.82 -11.78 1.49
C ASN A 13 18.88 -10.29 1.10
N ILE A 14 17.85 -9.50 1.48
CA ILE A 14 17.79 -8.06 1.21
C ILE A 14 17.92 -7.33 2.54
N THR A 15 19.05 -6.66 2.77
CA THR A 15 19.33 -5.98 4.04
C THR A 15 19.19 -4.47 3.89
N TYR A 16 18.54 -3.78 4.82
CA TYR A 16 18.51 -2.33 4.82
C TYR A 16 19.88 -1.72 5.12
N LYS A 17 20.16 -0.57 4.51
CA LYS A 17 21.41 0.16 4.68
C LYS A 17 21.47 0.96 5.98
N ASP A 18 20.35 1.50 6.41
CA ASP A 18 20.18 2.27 7.64
C ASP A 18 18.93 1.77 8.36
N ILE A 19 18.92 1.78 9.69
CA ILE A 19 17.77 1.37 10.50
C ILE A 19 16.52 2.23 10.19
N ALA A 20 16.69 3.41 9.64
CA ALA A 20 15.60 4.23 9.12
C ALA A 20 14.77 3.50 8.07
N ASP A 21 15.39 2.61 7.28
CA ASP A 21 14.77 1.80 6.23
C ASP A 21 14.23 0.45 6.74
N MET A 22 14.12 0.25 8.03
CA MET A 22 13.74 -1.04 8.64
C MET A 22 12.39 -1.58 8.16
N TRP A 23 11.53 -0.73 7.58
CA TRP A 23 10.28 -1.15 6.97
C TRP A 23 10.49 -2.20 5.86
N VAL A 24 11.64 -2.16 5.17
CA VAL A 24 11.99 -3.16 4.13
C VAL A 24 12.04 -4.57 4.72
N HIS A 25 12.49 -4.72 5.96
CA HIS A 25 12.46 -6.00 6.64
C HIS A 25 11.06 -6.31 7.17
N GLU A 26 10.54 -5.45 8.04
CA GLU A 26 9.39 -5.76 8.87
C GLU A 26 8.07 -5.77 8.09
N SER A 27 7.92 -4.84 7.13
CA SER A 27 6.68 -4.77 6.34
C SER A 27 6.53 -5.97 5.41
N PHE A 28 7.57 -6.31 4.66
CA PHE A 28 7.52 -7.46 3.74
C PHE A 28 7.42 -8.77 4.50
N THR A 29 8.10 -8.89 5.64
CA THR A 29 8.04 -10.09 6.48
C THR A 29 6.65 -10.25 7.10
N THR A 30 6.06 -9.18 7.62
CA THR A 30 4.67 -9.21 8.11
C THR A 30 3.70 -9.55 6.98
N TYR A 31 3.91 -9.01 5.77
CA TYR A 31 3.08 -9.34 4.62
C TYR A 31 3.25 -10.80 4.15
N SER A 32 4.35 -11.45 4.48
CA SER A 32 4.53 -12.89 4.23
C SER A 32 3.52 -13.75 5.00
N GLU A 33 3.07 -13.30 6.16
CA GLU A 33 1.97 -13.93 6.89
C GLU A 33 0.66 -13.88 6.09
N ASN A 34 0.39 -12.74 5.45
CA ASN A 34 -0.76 -12.56 4.58
C ASN A 34 -0.70 -13.48 3.34
N LEU A 35 0.46 -13.58 2.70
CA LEU A 35 0.68 -14.47 1.57
C LEU A 35 0.53 -15.95 1.96
N PHE A 36 0.95 -16.32 3.16
CA PHE A 36 0.73 -17.67 3.70
C PHE A 36 -0.76 -17.97 3.88
N LEU A 37 -1.52 -17.03 4.44
CA LEU A 37 -2.97 -17.18 4.60
C LEU A 37 -3.68 -17.25 3.24
N ASP A 38 -3.29 -16.43 2.28
CA ASP A 38 -3.82 -16.45 0.92
C ASP A 38 -3.63 -17.84 0.28
N TYR A 39 -2.42 -18.38 0.37
CA TYR A 39 -2.11 -19.69 -0.19
C TYR A 39 -2.90 -20.85 0.44
N HIS A 40 -3.09 -20.83 1.77
CA HIS A 40 -3.71 -21.93 2.49
C HIS A 40 -5.22 -21.82 2.68
N TYR A 41 -5.75 -20.58 2.74
CA TYR A 41 -7.14 -20.31 3.11
C TYR A 41 -7.87 -19.40 2.12
N GLY A 42 -7.17 -18.89 1.11
CA GLY A 42 -7.71 -18.06 0.03
C GLY A 42 -7.67 -16.56 0.33
N ASN A 43 -7.89 -15.79 -0.73
CA ASN A 43 -7.75 -14.34 -0.75
C ASN A 43 -8.63 -13.63 0.29
N GLU A 44 -9.88 -14.07 0.49
CA GLU A 44 -10.80 -13.45 1.45
C GLU A 44 -10.26 -13.53 2.88
N ALA A 45 -9.75 -14.70 3.30
CA ALA A 45 -9.14 -14.88 4.62
C ALA A 45 -7.87 -14.02 4.79
N ALA A 46 -7.08 -13.88 3.75
CA ALA A 46 -5.90 -13.03 3.74
C ALA A 46 -6.27 -11.54 3.85
N SER A 47 -7.28 -11.10 3.09
CA SER A 47 -7.81 -9.73 3.19
C SER A 47 -8.35 -9.43 4.57
N ASP A 48 -9.16 -10.32 5.15
CA ASP A 48 -9.68 -10.16 6.51
C ASP A 48 -8.56 -10.05 7.56
N TYR A 49 -7.50 -10.86 7.41
CA TYR A 49 -6.35 -10.81 8.31
C TYR A 49 -5.63 -9.46 8.24
N VAL A 50 -5.20 -9.02 7.06
CA VAL A 50 -4.43 -7.77 6.93
C VAL A 50 -5.29 -6.55 7.32
N ILE A 51 -6.56 -6.52 6.93
CA ILE A 51 -7.50 -5.45 7.30
C ILE A 51 -7.72 -5.41 8.81
N GLY A 52 -7.87 -6.58 9.44
CA GLY A 52 -8.04 -6.69 10.89
C GLY A 52 -6.87 -6.12 11.70
N THR A 53 -5.68 -6.02 11.12
CA THR A 53 -4.51 -5.40 11.78
C THR A 53 -4.57 -3.87 11.83
N ARG A 54 -5.47 -3.22 11.08
CA ARG A 54 -5.55 -1.76 10.97
C ARG A 54 -5.84 -1.05 12.27
N ASP A 55 -6.60 -1.68 13.17
CA ASP A 55 -6.91 -1.14 14.50
C ASP A 55 -5.67 -0.93 15.36
N GLY A 56 -4.58 -1.65 15.09
CA GLY A 56 -3.29 -1.52 15.77
C GLY A 56 -2.36 -0.44 15.20
N ILE A 57 -2.76 0.27 14.13
CA ILE A 57 -1.92 1.28 13.49
C ILE A 57 -2.08 2.61 14.19
N SER A 58 -0.99 3.12 14.77
CA SER A 58 -1.02 4.37 15.54
C SER A 58 -0.87 5.63 14.68
N ASN A 59 -0.14 5.54 13.58
CA ASN A 59 0.25 6.69 12.76
C ASN A 59 0.86 7.85 13.56
N SER A 60 1.61 7.52 14.63
CA SER A 60 2.18 8.51 15.55
C SER A 60 3.43 9.21 15.01
N SER A 61 4.14 8.57 14.10
CA SER A 61 5.30 9.12 13.38
C SER A 61 5.44 8.43 12.02
N PRO A 62 6.24 8.98 11.08
CA PRO A 62 6.56 8.33 9.83
C PRO A 62 7.14 6.92 10.01
N MET A 63 6.91 6.06 9.02
CA MET A 63 7.50 4.72 9.00
C MET A 63 9.00 4.76 8.75
N ILE A 64 9.49 5.70 7.94
CA ILE A 64 10.92 5.92 7.77
C ILE A 64 11.43 6.75 8.95
N GLY A 65 12.45 6.23 9.61
CA GLY A 65 13.15 6.92 10.70
C GLY A 65 14.12 7.98 10.17
N PRO A 66 14.72 8.76 11.06
CA PRO A 66 15.79 9.67 10.70
C PRO A 66 17.08 8.90 10.41
N TYR A 67 17.70 9.16 9.26
CA TYR A 67 18.96 8.51 8.86
C TYR A 67 20.15 8.93 9.74
N GLY A 68 21.07 7.99 9.93
CA GLY A 68 22.34 8.24 10.61
C GLY A 68 22.27 8.39 12.14
N VAL A 69 21.12 8.17 12.76
CA VAL A 69 20.92 8.34 14.22
C VAL A 69 20.47 7.05 14.92
N ASN A 70 20.55 5.91 14.26
CA ASN A 70 20.15 4.59 14.78
C ASN A 70 18.74 4.58 15.40
N LYS A 71 17.77 5.16 14.70
CA LYS A 71 16.37 5.24 15.14
C LYS A 71 15.42 4.81 14.02
N ARG A 72 14.62 3.79 14.28
CA ARG A 72 13.56 3.34 13.37
C ARG A 72 12.33 4.27 13.43
N GLY A 73 11.48 4.20 12.41
CA GLY A 73 10.15 4.78 12.40
C GLY A 73 9.13 3.98 13.20
N SER A 74 7.85 4.30 13.05
CA SER A 74 6.73 3.60 13.69
C SER A 74 5.94 2.75 12.70
N ASP A 75 5.04 1.91 13.22
CA ASP A 75 4.05 1.12 12.45
C ASP A 75 4.65 0.26 11.33
N LEU A 76 5.91 -0.15 11.45
CA LEU A 76 6.68 -0.89 10.43
C LEU A 76 6.01 -2.21 10.02
N TYR A 77 5.30 -2.84 10.94
CA TYR A 77 4.64 -4.14 10.77
C TYR A 77 3.27 -3.97 10.09
N THR A 78 2.31 -3.51 10.83
CA THR A 78 0.90 -3.48 10.44
C THR A 78 0.58 -2.45 9.36
N LYS A 79 1.06 -1.21 9.48
CA LYS A 79 0.90 -0.21 8.42
C LYS A 79 1.65 -0.63 7.16
N GLY A 80 2.87 -1.18 7.34
CA GLY A 80 3.66 -1.68 6.23
C GLY A 80 2.99 -2.80 5.46
N ALA A 81 2.41 -3.80 6.15
CA ALA A 81 1.66 -4.86 5.50
C ALA A 81 0.43 -4.32 4.75
N ASN A 82 -0.30 -3.35 5.31
CA ASN A 82 -1.44 -2.70 4.64
C ASN A 82 -1.02 -1.83 3.45
N LEU A 83 0.16 -1.19 3.49
CA LEU A 83 0.76 -0.49 2.35
C LEU A 83 1.04 -1.49 1.21
N LEU A 84 1.68 -2.61 1.51
CA LEU A 84 2.00 -3.66 0.52
C LEU A 84 0.74 -4.30 -0.04
N HIS A 85 -0.29 -4.49 0.78
CA HIS A 85 -1.58 -4.99 0.33
C HIS A 85 -2.26 -4.00 -0.63
N THR A 86 -2.20 -2.70 -0.35
CA THR A 86 -2.69 -1.65 -1.26
C THR A 86 -1.91 -1.66 -2.59
N LEU A 87 -0.58 -1.84 -2.56
CA LEU A 87 0.23 -1.97 -3.78
C LEU A 87 -0.17 -3.18 -4.62
N ARG A 88 -0.51 -4.32 -3.99
CA ARG A 88 -1.04 -5.49 -4.68
C ARG A 88 -2.30 -5.15 -5.47
N GLN A 89 -3.22 -4.37 -4.87
CA GLN A 89 -4.44 -3.93 -5.57
C GLN A 89 -4.10 -2.99 -6.74
N ILE A 90 -3.16 -2.07 -6.56
CA ILE A 90 -2.71 -1.16 -7.63
C ILE A 90 -2.05 -1.94 -8.79
N ALA A 91 -1.35 -3.03 -8.51
CA ALA A 91 -0.75 -3.90 -9.52
C ALA A 91 -1.79 -4.60 -10.41
N LYS A 92 -3.04 -4.74 -9.96
CA LYS A 92 -4.20 -5.31 -10.69
C LYS A 92 -4.09 -6.80 -11.04
N ASP A 93 -2.93 -7.40 -10.92
CA ASP A 93 -2.64 -8.77 -11.34
C ASP A 93 -1.71 -9.43 -10.33
N ASP A 94 -2.16 -10.54 -9.76
CA ASP A 94 -1.39 -11.31 -8.79
C ASP A 94 -0.10 -11.89 -9.38
N GLU A 95 -0.04 -12.16 -10.69
CA GLU A 95 1.21 -12.57 -11.33
C GLU A 95 2.21 -11.42 -11.39
N ILE A 96 1.74 -10.19 -11.66
CA ILE A 96 2.59 -9.00 -11.59
C ILE A 96 3.10 -8.81 -10.17
N TRP A 97 2.21 -8.92 -9.17
CA TRP A 97 2.60 -8.81 -7.76
C TRP A 97 3.63 -9.87 -7.35
N ARG A 98 3.41 -11.12 -7.76
CA ARG A 98 4.34 -12.23 -7.54
C ARG A 98 5.69 -12.00 -8.21
N MET A 99 5.68 -11.49 -9.45
CA MET A 99 6.91 -11.11 -10.16
C MET A 99 7.66 -9.99 -9.45
N ILE A 100 6.97 -9.01 -8.85
CA ILE A 100 7.58 -7.95 -8.05
C ILE A 100 8.31 -8.56 -6.84
N LEU A 101 7.64 -9.39 -6.04
CA LEU A 101 8.23 -9.98 -4.83
C LEU A 101 9.44 -10.88 -5.16
N ARG A 102 9.35 -11.69 -6.20
CA ARG A 102 10.47 -12.53 -6.66
C ARG A 102 11.58 -11.69 -7.28
N GLY A 103 11.21 -10.66 -8.02
CA GLY A 103 12.14 -9.77 -8.68
C GLY A 103 12.98 -8.97 -7.69
N LEU A 104 12.39 -8.47 -6.60
CA LEU A 104 13.13 -7.84 -5.50
C LEU A 104 14.23 -8.77 -4.98
N ASN A 105 13.87 -10.03 -4.70
CA ASN A 105 14.80 -11.01 -4.17
C ASN A 105 15.89 -11.44 -5.17
N SER A 106 15.66 -11.33 -6.46
CA SER A 106 16.64 -11.61 -7.50
C SER A 106 17.57 -10.42 -7.77
N GLU A 107 16.97 -9.21 -7.88
CA GLU A 107 17.69 -7.96 -8.19
C GLU A 107 18.65 -7.58 -7.06
N PHE A 108 18.16 -7.69 -5.82
CA PHE A 108 18.91 -7.30 -4.64
C PHE A 108 19.47 -8.50 -3.86
N TYR A 109 19.78 -9.58 -4.57
CA TYR A 109 20.30 -10.80 -3.97
C TYR A 109 21.58 -10.55 -3.16
N HIS A 110 21.52 -10.82 -1.86
CA HIS A 110 22.60 -10.58 -0.88
C HIS A 110 23.15 -9.15 -0.92
N GLN A 111 22.26 -8.16 -1.12
CA GLN A 111 22.64 -6.75 -1.17
C GLN A 111 22.07 -5.95 -0.01
N THR A 112 22.77 -4.85 0.27
CA THR A 112 22.29 -3.80 1.17
C THR A 112 21.60 -2.73 0.34
N VAL A 113 20.35 -2.41 0.68
CA VAL A 113 19.49 -1.48 -0.05
C VAL A 113 19.02 -0.31 0.82
N ASP A 114 18.66 0.78 0.18
CA ASP A 114 17.88 1.85 0.79
C ASP A 114 16.42 1.81 0.29
N THR A 115 15.55 2.55 0.97
CA THR A 115 14.13 2.65 0.61
C THR A 115 13.92 3.05 -0.84
N LYS A 116 14.72 3.99 -1.37
CA LYS A 116 14.54 4.51 -2.72
C LYS A 116 14.73 3.43 -3.79
N GLN A 117 15.70 2.55 -3.63
CA GLN A 117 15.92 1.43 -4.55
C GLN A 117 14.70 0.50 -4.61
N ILE A 118 14.08 0.22 -3.46
CA ILE A 118 12.86 -0.60 -3.39
C ILE A 118 11.66 0.11 -4.06
N GLU A 119 11.46 1.40 -3.77
CA GLU A 119 10.40 2.23 -4.38
C GLU A 119 10.52 2.28 -5.90
N GLU A 120 11.71 2.56 -6.43
CA GLU A 120 12.00 2.63 -7.86
C GLU A 120 11.78 1.27 -8.55
N PHE A 121 12.22 0.19 -7.92
CA PHE A 121 12.00 -1.16 -8.45
C PHE A 121 10.50 -1.46 -8.57
N ILE A 122 9.72 -1.28 -7.50
CA ILE A 122 8.28 -1.55 -7.50
C ILE A 122 7.56 -0.68 -8.54
N SER A 123 7.84 0.63 -8.56
CA SER A 123 7.26 1.57 -9.53
C SER A 123 7.52 1.15 -10.96
N SER A 124 8.74 0.69 -11.27
CA SER A 124 9.12 0.25 -12.61
C SER A 124 8.33 -0.99 -13.08
N LYS A 125 7.95 -1.86 -12.16
CA LYS A 125 7.22 -3.11 -12.46
C LYS A 125 5.71 -2.88 -12.57
N ILE A 126 5.16 -2.01 -11.75
CA ILE A 126 3.74 -1.62 -11.81
C ILE A 126 3.47 -0.72 -13.03
N GLY A 127 4.48 0.03 -13.50
CA GLY A 127 4.33 0.93 -14.65
C GLY A 127 3.54 2.20 -14.32
N PHE A 128 3.47 2.56 -13.05
CA PHE A 128 2.83 3.77 -12.54
C PHE A 128 3.82 4.52 -11.64
N ASP A 129 3.84 5.86 -11.70
CA ASP A 129 4.65 6.66 -10.78
C ASP A 129 4.07 6.59 -9.37
N LEU A 130 4.75 5.86 -8.50
CA LEU A 130 4.36 5.64 -7.10
C LEU A 130 5.09 6.59 -6.13
N THR A 131 5.81 7.60 -6.61
CA THR A 131 6.58 8.51 -5.75
C THR A 131 5.70 9.13 -4.66
N THR A 132 4.56 9.71 -5.02
CA THR A 132 3.65 10.33 -4.04
C THR A 132 2.94 9.30 -3.16
N PHE A 133 2.72 8.08 -3.65
CA PHE A 133 2.20 6.97 -2.86
C PHE A 133 3.18 6.61 -1.72
N PHE A 134 4.44 6.38 -2.04
CA PHE A 134 5.44 6.06 -1.03
C PHE A 134 5.69 7.23 -0.08
N ASP A 135 5.72 8.46 -0.56
CA ASP A 135 5.85 9.65 0.29
C ASP A 135 4.70 9.74 1.29
N GLN A 136 3.46 9.48 0.86
CA GLN A 136 2.28 9.48 1.72
C GLN A 136 2.33 8.40 2.79
N TYR A 137 2.59 7.15 2.41
CA TYR A 137 2.51 6.04 3.35
C TYR A 137 3.75 5.87 4.23
N LEU A 138 4.94 6.17 3.71
CA LEU A 138 6.19 5.97 4.41
C LEU A 138 6.66 7.22 5.20
N ARG A 139 6.39 8.42 4.68
CA ARG A 139 6.95 9.69 5.21
C ARG A 139 5.92 10.60 5.85
N ASP A 140 4.62 10.31 5.69
CA ASP A 140 3.52 11.06 6.30
C ASP A 140 2.70 10.15 7.24
N ILE A 141 2.01 10.77 8.18
CA ILE A 141 1.18 10.06 9.17
C ILE A 141 -0.31 10.01 8.78
N ARG A 142 -0.71 10.84 7.82
CA ARG A 142 -2.11 10.92 7.37
C ARG A 142 -2.46 9.71 6.51
N ILE A 143 -3.69 9.23 6.66
CA ILE A 143 -4.26 8.19 5.79
C ILE A 143 -5.06 8.87 4.70
N PRO A 144 -4.82 8.56 3.40
CA PRO A 144 -5.58 9.13 2.30
C PRO A 144 -7.08 8.95 2.52
N ASN A 145 -7.84 10.03 2.32
CA ASN A 145 -9.28 10.03 2.50
C ASN A 145 -9.95 10.44 1.19
N LEU A 146 -10.78 9.56 0.62
CA LEU A 146 -11.55 9.85 -0.58
C LEU A 146 -12.79 10.67 -0.20
N GLU A 147 -12.75 11.98 -0.48
CA GLU A 147 -13.95 12.83 -0.40
C GLU A 147 -14.72 12.69 -1.71
N TYR A 148 -16.01 12.35 -1.64
CA TYR A 148 -16.83 12.20 -2.84
C TYR A 148 -18.28 12.62 -2.62
N SER A 149 -18.95 12.97 -3.72
CA SER A 149 -20.40 13.18 -3.78
C SER A 149 -20.97 12.58 -5.06
N ILE A 150 -22.24 12.23 -5.02
CA ILE A 150 -22.97 11.73 -6.18
C ILE A 150 -24.26 12.58 -6.31
N SER A 151 -24.43 13.21 -7.46
CA SER A 151 -25.63 13.99 -7.81
C SER A 151 -25.94 13.77 -9.27
N ASP A 152 -27.20 13.43 -9.56
CA ASP A 152 -27.73 13.24 -10.91
C ASP A 152 -26.89 12.28 -11.77
N GLY A 153 -26.39 11.19 -11.15
CA GLY A 153 -25.54 10.21 -11.82
C GLY A 153 -24.09 10.65 -12.05
N LEU A 154 -23.69 11.82 -11.52
CA LEU A 154 -22.32 12.32 -11.59
C LEU A 154 -21.60 12.05 -10.26
N LEU A 155 -20.55 11.22 -10.28
CA LEU A 155 -19.63 11.01 -9.16
C LEU A 155 -18.53 12.08 -9.24
N THR A 156 -18.46 12.93 -8.22
CA THR A 156 -17.37 13.91 -8.04
C THR A 156 -16.49 13.45 -6.87
N TYR A 157 -15.17 13.45 -7.05
CA TYR A 157 -14.25 12.88 -6.06
C TYR A 157 -12.89 13.56 -6.07
N ARG A 158 -12.17 13.48 -4.94
CA ARG A 158 -10.77 13.88 -4.78
C ARG A 158 -10.12 13.22 -3.57
N TRP A 159 -8.80 13.22 -3.51
CA TRP A 159 -8.07 12.91 -2.29
C TRP A 159 -8.01 14.13 -1.36
N VAL A 160 -8.28 13.91 -0.06
CA VAL A 160 -8.03 14.84 1.04
C VAL A 160 -7.23 14.14 2.13
N ASP A 161 -6.70 14.88 3.10
CA ASP A 161 -5.80 14.38 4.14
C ASP A 161 -4.52 13.73 3.57
N VAL A 162 -3.98 14.31 2.52
CA VAL A 162 -2.82 13.82 1.79
C VAL A 162 -1.74 14.90 1.61
N ILE A 163 -0.55 14.46 1.21
CA ILE A 163 0.53 15.36 0.78
C ILE A 163 0.16 16.09 -0.53
N ASP A 164 0.89 17.15 -0.84
CA ASP A 164 0.70 17.87 -2.10
C ASP A 164 0.94 16.96 -3.31
N ASN A 165 0.11 17.14 -4.34
CA ASN A 165 0.16 16.39 -5.60
C ASN A 165 -0.03 14.86 -5.45
N PHE A 166 -0.56 14.38 -4.34
CA PHE A 166 -0.83 12.97 -4.15
C PHE A 166 -1.74 12.42 -5.25
N THR A 167 -1.34 11.30 -5.81
CA THR A 167 -2.13 10.52 -6.78
C THR A 167 -2.04 9.05 -6.41
N MET A 168 -3.17 8.38 -6.47
CA MET A 168 -3.24 6.92 -6.32
C MET A 168 -4.48 6.43 -7.06
N PRO A 169 -4.36 5.45 -7.96
CA PRO A 169 -5.51 4.82 -8.58
C PRO A 169 -6.31 4.05 -7.52
N LEU A 170 -7.61 4.00 -7.68
CA LEU A 170 -8.52 3.32 -6.77
C LEU A 170 -9.59 2.57 -7.55
N GLU A 171 -9.84 1.34 -7.19
CA GLU A 171 -10.96 0.57 -7.71
C GLU A 171 -12.21 0.80 -6.86
N ILE A 172 -13.33 1.04 -7.51
CA ILE A 172 -14.63 1.16 -6.88
C ILE A 172 -15.64 0.26 -7.61
N GLU A 173 -16.62 -0.24 -6.88
CA GLU A 173 -17.74 -1.00 -7.42
C GLU A 173 -18.94 -0.07 -7.65
N VAL A 174 -19.50 -0.13 -8.85
CA VAL A 174 -20.73 0.56 -9.26
C VAL A 174 -21.67 -0.45 -9.87
N LEU A 175 -22.84 -0.70 -9.25
CA LEU A 175 -23.84 -1.69 -9.71
C LEU A 175 -23.30 -3.11 -9.90
N GLY A 176 -22.28 -3.50 -9.12
CA GLY A 176 -21.64 -4.82 -9.20
C GLY A 176 -20.50 -4.91 -10.23
N GLU A 177 -20.19 -3.83 -10.92
CA GLU A 177 -19.06 -3.74 -11.83
C GLU A 177 -17.92 -2.93 -11.20
N ASN A 178 -16.70 -3.44 -11.32
CA ASN A 178 -15.50 -2.75 -10.84
C ASN A 178 -15.01 -1.77 -11.89
N ILE A 179 -14.81 -0.51 -11.48
CA ILE A 179 -14.28 0.55 -12.32
C ILE A 179 -13.09 1.24 -11.63
N TRP A 180 -12.13 1.65 -12.44
CA TRP A 180 -10.97 2.39 -11.96
C TRP A 180 -11.22 3.89 -12.01
N ILE A 181 -10.95 4.56 -10.88
CA ILE A 181 -10.88 6.01 -10.80
C ILE A 181 -9.44 6.44 -10.48
N TYR A 182 -9.10 7.65 -10.88
CA TYR A 182 -7.75 8.22 -10.71
C TYR A 182 -7.84 9.55 -9.96
N PRO A 183 -8.13 9.50 -8.64
CA PRO A 183 -8.28 10.70 -7.84
C PRO A 183 -6.94 11.44 -7.70
N THR A 184 -7.04 12.76 -7.59
CA THR A 184 -5.95 13.67 -7.24
C THR A 184 -6.44 14.60 -6.12
N THR A 185 -5.61 15.52 -5.68
CA THR A 185 -6.03 16.58 -4.73
C THR A 185 -7.04 17.56 -5.32
N LYS A 186 -7.20 17.58 -6.67
CA LYS A 186 -8.22 18.39 -7.36
C LYS A 186 -9.46 17.56 -7.62
N LYS A 187 -10.64 18.20 -7.55
CA LYS A 187 -11.91 17.55 -7.89
C LYS A 187 -11.90 17.04 -9.33
N LYS A 188 -12.32 15.80 -9.49
CA LYS A 188 -12.60 15.15 -10.78
C LYS A 188 -14.01 14.61 -10.76
N SER A 189 -14.60 14.40 -11.94
CA SER A 189 -15.93 13.83 -12.04
C SER A 189 -16.00 12.82 -13.17
N ILE A 190 -16.84 11.78 -12.96
CA ILE A 190 -17.21 10.78 -13.97
C ILE A 190 -18.72 10.53 -13.89
N GLU A 191 -19.34 10.21 -15.01
CA GLU A 191 -20.71 9.75 -15.04
C GLU A 191 -20.80 8.30 -14.56
N ILE A 192 -21.76 8.06 -13.67
CA ILE A 192 -22.11 6.71 -13.18
C ILE A 192 -23.63 6.59 -13.17
N ASN A 193 -24.16 5.39 -13.48
CA ASN A 193 -25.61 5.15 -13.45
C ASN A 193 -26.08 4.66 -12.08
N SER A 194 -25.59 5.29 -11.00
CA SER A 194 -25.86 4.88 -9.62
C SER A 194 -25.86 6.06 -8.67
N ASP A 195 -26.57 5.95 -7.56
CA ASP A 195 -26.58 6.88 -6.43
C ASP A 195 -25.60 6.49 -5.31
N ARG A 196 -24.91 5.36 -5.50
CA ARG A 196 -23.94 4.82 -4.54
C ARG A 196 -22.76 4.15 -5.24
N ILE A 197 -21.64 4.14 -4.53
CA ILE A 197 -20.43 3.39 -4.87
C ILE A 197 -20.03 2.56 -3.66
N LYS A 198 -19.26 1.49 -3.90
CA LYS A 198 -18.56 0.76 -2.86
C LYS A 198 -17.06 0.87 -3.14
N ILE A 199 -16.31 1.31 -2.15
CA ILE A 199 -14.85 1.40 -2.23
C ILE A 199 -14.29 0.04 -1.82
N ASP A 200 -13.32 -0.43 -2.59
CA ASP A 200 -12.67 -1.69 -2.27
C ASP A 200 -11.95 -1.59 -0.92
N ARG A 201 -12.31 -2.49 -0.01
CA ARG A 201 -11.82 -2.54 1.37
C ARG A 201 -10.33 -2.87 1.48
N ASP A 202 -9.77 -3.49 0.44
CA ASP A 202 -8.37 -3.92 0.42
C ASP A 202 -7.39 -2.75 0.29
N TYR A 203 -7.86 -1.58 -0.14
CA TYR A 203 -7.08 -0.35 -0.06
C TYR A 203 -7.04 0.19 1.38
N TYR A 204 -5.85 0.57 1.84
CA TYR A 204 -5.69 1.24 3.14
C TYR A 204 -5.97 2.74 3.01
N VAL A 205 -7.24 3.07 2.90
CA VAL A 205 -7.77 4.44 2.74
C VAL A 205 -8.99 4.65 3.62
N LYS A 206 -9.36 5.91 3.81
CA LYS A 206 -10.64 6.34 4.36
C LYS A 206 -11.53 6.86 3.23
N SER A 207 -12.80 7.05 3.52
CA SER A 207 -13.73 7.71 2.61
C SER A 207 -14.78 8.52 3.36
N VAL A 208 -15.23 9.62 2.75
CA VAL A 208 -16.30 10.48 3.25
C VAL A 208 -17.18 10.94 2.10
N LYS A 209 -18.48 10.66 2.22
CA LYS A 209 -19.50 11.19 1.29
C LYS A 209 -19.95 12.56 1.79
N ILE A 210 -19.91 13.59 0.94
CA ILE A 210 -20.31 14.97 1.22
C ILE A 210 -21.61 15.34 0.51
#